data_f71b51e7255be72843bf6410da12e959
#
_entry.id   f71b51e7255be72843bf6410da12e959
#
_cell.length_a   1.000
_cell.length_b   1.000
_cell.length_c   1.000
_cell.angle_alpha   90.00
_cell.angle_beta   90.00
_cell.angle_gamma   90.00
#
_symmetry.space_group_name_H-M   'P 1'
#
loop_
_entity.id
_entity.type
_entity.pdbx_description
1 polymer ?
#
loop_
_entity_poly.entity_id
_entity_poly.type
_entity_poly.pdbx_seq_one_letter_code
_entity_poly.pdbx_strand_id
1 'polypeptide(L)'
;MHGKLDVYAPRGAYSLVVDRIEPVGIGAQLAALEALKAELREAGWFDRARPLPAMPKRVGVVTSRDTAALRDFLRTRSLRWPGYPVRLVHTPVQGPTAAPSIARAIDLLAASDVDVVVVTRGGGSLEDLWCFNERPVAEAIHRSPVPVVSGVGHETDTTLADLVADHRAHTPTDAAQTVIPDRAERVERVERLAGYLDRAMEELVAYRTGRLEAAAAARVLADPTWILGDRAQRLEQAARRAGLSVRRRVAAAAAGLAATEARL
;
A
#
# COMPACT_ATOMS: atom_id res chain seq x y z
N MET A 1 32.43 39.02 -17.80
CA MET A 1 33.49 39.02 -18.83
C MET A 1 34.07 40.41 -18.90
N HIS A 2 35.37 40.54 -18.80
CA HIS A 2 36.12 41.77 -19.01
C HIS A 2 36.92 41.60 -20.29
N GLY A 3 36.90 42.64 -21.17
CA GLY A 3 37.58 42.59 -22.42
C GLY A 3 37.54 43.92 -23.17
N LYS A 4 38.19 43.99 -24.28
CA LYS A 4 38.22 45.18 -25.14
C LYS A 4 37.32 44.97 -26.33
N LEU A 5 36.48 45.96 -26.61
CA LEU A 5 35.71 46.00 -27.86
C LEU A 5 36.62 46.37 -29.00
N ASP A 6 36.78 45.53 -29.99
CA ASP A 6 37.52 45.80 -31.23
C ASP A 6 36.54 46.00 -32.37
N VAL A 7 36.78 47.00 -33.20
CA VAL A 7 35.93 47.36 -34.33
C VAL A 7 36.70 47.24 -35.62
N TYR A 8 36.33 46.25 -36.43
CA TYR A 8 36.91 46.11 -37.77
C TYR A 8 36.11 46.97 -38.76
N ALA A 9 36.58 48.22 -38.91
CA ALA A 9 35.91 49.25 -39.68
C ALA A 9 35.55 48.85 -41.15
N PRO A 10 36.38 48.07 -41.90
CA PRO A 10 36.08 47.74 -43.28
C PRO A 10 34.83 46.88 -43.49
N ARG A 11 34.40 46.17 -42.47
CA ARG A 11 33.21 45.28 -42.52
C ARG A 11 32.12 45.62 -41.50
N GLY A 12 32.29 46.69 -40.74
CA GLY A 12 31.35 47.05 -39.69
C GLY A 12 31.15 45.95 -38.61
N ALA A 13 32.16 45.07 -38.48
CA ALA A 13 32.06 43.98 -37.50
C ALA A 13 32.62 44.41 -36.14
N TYR A 14 31.88 44.04 -35.08
CA TYR A 14 32.31 44.24 -33.70
C TYR A 14 32.76 42.89 -33.13
N SER A 15 33.91 42.85 -32.44
CA SER A 15 34.38 41.69 -31.70
C SER A 15 34.77 42.12 -30.29
N LEU A 16 34.43 41.26 -29.31
CA LEU A 16 34.86 41.43 -27.93
C LEU A 16 36.07 40.51 -27.70
N VAL A 17 37.25 41.11 -27.58
CA VAL A 17 38.45 40.36 -27.16
C VAL A 17 38.40 40.22 -25.65
N VAL A 18 38.16 39.01 -25.18
CA VAL A 18 37.96 38.74 -23.75
C VAL A 18 39.33 38.49 -23.10
N ASP A 19 39.70 39.37 -22.16
CA ASP A 19 40.94 39.26 -21.38
C ASP A 19 40.74 38.40 -20.11
N ARG A 20 39.51 38.43 -19.54
CA ARG A 20 39.17 37.70 -18.31
C ARG A 20 37.73 37.29 -18.28
N ILE A 21 37.47 36.00 -18.00
CA ILE A 21 36.15 35.47 -17.74
C ILE A 21 36.07 35.14 -16.24
N GLU A 22 35.29 35.92 -15.54
CA GLU A 22 34.90 35.58 -14.16
C GLU A 22 33.54 34.90 -14.22
N PRO A 23 33.37 33.73 -13.56
CA PRO A 23 32.06 33.15 -13.40
C PRO A 23 31.22 34.01 -12.43
N VAL A 24 30.47 34.96 -12.98
CA VAL A 24 29.54 35.81 -12.23
C VAL A 24 28.12 35.33 -12.57
N GLY A 25 27.31 35.07 -11.55
CA GLY A 25 25.94 34.64 -11.76
C GLY A 25 25.78 33.10 -11.87
N ILE A 26 25.16 32.59 -12.94
CA ILE A 26 24.72 31.19 -13.10
C ILE A 26 25.84 30.17 -12.88
N GLY A 27 27.07 30.45 -13.33
CA GLY A 27 28.20 29.53 -13.14
C GLY A 27 28.59 29.31 -11.68
N ALA A 28 28.61 30.36 -10.88
CA ALA A 28 28.90 30.27 -9.45
C ALA A 28 27.76 29.55 -8.69
N GLN A 29 26.52 29.80 -9.08
CA GLN A 29 25.34 29.14 -8.50
C GLN A 29 25.35 27.64 -8.83
N LEU A 30 25.69 27.25 -10.06
CA LEU A 30 25.80 25.83 -10.45
C LEU A 30 26.92 25.12 -9.67
N ALA A 31 28.09 25.75 -9.49
CA ALA A 31 29.18 25.19 -8.70
C ALA A 31 28.77 24.99 -7.23
N ALA A 32 28.06 25.96 -6.64
CA ALA A 32 27.53 25.86 -5.30
C ALA A 32 26.47 24.74 -5.17
N LEU A 33 25.61 24.56 -6.17
CA LEU A 33 24.62 23.49 -6.22
C LEU A 33 25.31 22.10 -6.28
N GLU A 34 26.34 21.94 -7.11
CA GLU A 34 27.06 20.67 -7.21
C GLU A 34 27.82 20.35 -5.91
N ALA A 35 28.39 21.35 -5.24
CA ALA A 35 29.01 21.17 -3.92
C ALA A 35 27.94 20.75 -2.88
N LEU A 36 26.78 21.37 -2.87
CA LEU A 36 25.67 21.01 -1.99
C LEU A 36 25.16 19.59 -2.28
N LYS A 37 25.02 19.20 -3.55
CA LYS A 37 24.64 17.83 -3.92
C LYS A 37 25.65 16.79 -3.44
N ALA A 38 26.95 17.10 -3.53
CA ALA A 38 28.03 16.22 -3.03
C ALA A 38 27.92 16.04 -1.51
N GLU A 39 27.80 17.14 -0.77
CA GLU A 39 27.62 17.11 0.69
C GLU A 39 26.41 16.27 1.12
N LEU A 40 25.23 16.49 0.50
CA LEU A 40 24.01 15.78 0.86
C LEU A 40 24.04 14.31 0.45
N ARG A 41 24.78 13.97 -0.62
CA ARG A 41 25.02 12.58 -1.02
C ARG A 41 25.90 11.87 -0.01
N GLU A 42 26.99 12.48 0.46
CA GLU A 42 27.85 11.93 1.51
C GLU A 42 27.08 11.73 2.83
N ALA A 43 26.11 12.62 3.12
CA ALA A 43 25.22 12.50 4.26
C ALA A 43 24.10 11.45 4.07
N GLY A 44 24.01 10.78 2.91
CA GLY A 44 23.04 9.73 2.64
C GLY A 44 21.59 10.23 2.42
N TRP A 45 21.41 11.51 2.09
CA TRP A 45 20.03 12.07 1.97
C TRP A 45 19.29 11.59 0.74
N PHE A 46 19.99 11.09 -0.27
CA PHE A 46 19.40 10.59 -1.52
C PHE A 46 19.02 9.11 -1.46
N ASP A 47 19.43 8.40 -0.40
CA ASP A 47 19.19 6.96 -0.25
C ASP A 47 17.89 6.67 0.53
N ARG A 48 17.21 7.71 0.99
CA ARG A 48 15.99 7.61 1.76
C ARG A 48 14.78 7.62 0.82
N ALA A 49 14.19 6.46 0.59
CA ALA A 49 12.91 6.33 -0.12
C ALA A 49 11.90 5.62 0.79
N ARG A 50 11.02 6.37 1.41
CA ARG A 50 9.93 5.81 2.22
C ARG A 50 8.80 5.35 1.32
N PRO A 51 8.14 4.21 1.63
CA PRO A 51 6.99 3.76 0.87
C PRO A 51 5.84 4.77 0.98
N LEU A 52 5.19 5.05 -0.13
CA LEU A 52 3.99 5.88 -0.15
C LEU A 52 2.79 5.08 0.39
N PRO A 53 1.90 5.69 1.17
CA PRO A 53 0.69 5.03 1.63
C PRO A 53 -0.21 4.68 0.43
N ALA A 54 -0.64 3.42 0.33
CA ALA A 54 -1.49 2.95 -0.78
C ALA A 54 -2.88 3.63 -0.81
N MET A 55 -3.30 4.22 0.30
CA MET A 55 -4.58 4.92 0.46
C MET A 55 -4.44 6.00 1.54
N PRO A 56 -3.79 7.13 1.24
CA PRO A 56 -3.64 8.22 2.20
C PRO A 56 -5.01 8.79 2.58
N LYS A 57 -5.25 9.03 3.85
CA LYS A 57 -6.50 9.65 4.33
C LYS A 57 -6.60 11.09 3.86
N ARG A 58 -5.48 11.78 3.79
CA ARG A 58 -5.39 13.15 3.32
C ARG A 58 -4.04 13.43 2.68
N VAL A 59 -4.06 14.13 1.55
CA VAL A 59 -2.87 14.56 0.79
C VAL A 59 -2.61 16.04 1.08
N GLY A 60 -1.40 16.38 1.52
CA GLY A 60 -0.92 17.75 1.61
C GLY A 60 -0.38 18.21 0.26
N VAL A 61 -0.65 19.42 -0.16
CA VAL A 61 -0.14 19.99 -1.41
C VAL A 61 0.50 21.36 -1.15
N VAL A 62 1.76 21.50 -1.52
CA VAL A 62 2.54 22.74 -1.49
C VAL A 62 2.66 23.26 -2.91
N THR A 63 1.99 24.35 -3.21
CA THR A 63 2.05 25.02 -4.53
C THR A 63 1.42 26.42 -4.45
N SER A 64 1.53 27.19 -5.54
CA SER A 64 0.83 28.47 -5.65
C SER A 64 -0.61 28.29 -6.14
N ARG A 65 -1.56 29.09 -5.62
CA ARG A 65 -3.00 28.97 -5.91
C ARG A 65 -3.37 29.16 -7.37
N ASP A 66 -2.70 30.09 -8.05
CA ASP A 66 -3.11 30.56 -9.37
C ASP A 66 -2.33 29.89 -10.51
N THR A 67 -1.75 28.72 -10.24
CA THR A 67 -0.89 28.00 -11.20
C THR A 67 -1.64 26.94 -11.98
N ALA A 68 -1.14 26.66 -13.19
CA ALA A 68 -1.57 25.50 -13.97
C ALA A 68 -1.36 24.18 -13.19
N ALA A 69 -0.24 24.10 -12.44
CA ALA A 69 0.08 22.93 -11.62
C ALA A 69 -1.03 22.54 -10.65
N LEU A 70 -1.58 23.52 -9.91
CA LEU A 70 -2.68 23.24 -9.00
C LEU A 70 -3.95 22.81 -9.74
N ARG A 71 -4.24 23.45 -10.88
CA ARG A 71 -5.40 23.09 -11.70
C ARG A 71 -5.29 21.65 -12.23
N ASP A 72 -4.12 21.28 -12.72
CA ASP A 72 -3.85 19.94 -13.25
C ASP A 72 -3.92 18.88 -12.15
N PHE A 73 -3.34 19.16 -10.99
CA PHE A 73 -3.43 18.30 -9.81
C PHE A 73 -4.90 18.09 -9.38
N LEU A 74 -5.68 19.17 -9.24
CA LEU A 74 -7.09 19.08 -8.82
C LEU A 74 -7.99 18.43 -9.87
N ARG A 75 -7.70 18.64 -11.15
CA ARG A 75 -8.39 17.96 -12.26
C ARG A 75 -8.15 16.44 -12.17
N THR A 76 -6.91 16.03 -12.03
CA THR A 76 -6.54 14.61 -11.89
C THR A 76 -7.18 14.00 -10.65
N ARG A 77 -7.15 14.70 -9.51
CA ARG A 77 -7.87 14.29 -8.31
C ARG A 77 -9.36 14.05 -8.59
N SER A 78 -10.00 14.97 -9.29
CA SER A 78 -11.44 14.87 -9.56
C SER A 78 -11.78 13.72 -10.51
N LEU A 79 -10.89 13.38 -11.44
CA LEU A 79 -11.05 12.24 -12.34
C LEU A 79 -10.86 10.91 -11.61
N ARG A 80 -9.83 10.80 -10.77
CA ARG A 80 -9.51 9.55 -10.07
C ARG A 80 -10.43 9.28 -8.87
N TRP A 81 -10.70 10.33 -8.08
CA TRP A 81 -11.59 10.22 -6.91
C TRP A 81 -12.21 11.57 -6.59
N PRO A 82 -13.43 11.83 -7.05
CA PRO A 82 -14.16 13.05 -6.72
C PRO A 82 -14.25 13.25 -5.20
N GLY A 83 -13.84 14.43 -4.72
CA GLY A 83 -13.93 14.75 -3.30
C GLY A 83 -12.78 14.18 -2.43
N TYR A 84 -11.74 13.54 -3.01
CA TYR A 84 -10.61 13.05 -2.21
C TYR A 84 -10.01 14.15 -1.31
N PRO A 85 -9.74 13.89 -0.02
CA PRO A 85 -9.30 14.92 0.91
C PRO A 85 -7.91 15.46 0.55
N VAL A 86 -7.85 16.77 0.28
CA VAL A 86 -6.59 17.48 -0.03
C VAL A 86 -6.50 18.71 0.86
N ARG A 87 -5.33 18.94 1.47
CA ARG A 87 -5.00 20.16 2.20
C ARG A 87 -3.95 20.95 1.42
N LEU A 88 -4.33 22.13 0.95
CA LEU A 88 -3.44 23.03 0.21
C LEU A 88 -2.79 24.05 1.16
N VAL A 89 -1.49 24.16 1.11
CA VAL A 89 -0.74 25.31 1.63
C VAL A 89 -0.24 26.13 0.45
N HIS A 90 -0.79 27.32 0.33
CA HIS A 90 -0.35 28.29 -0.68
C HIS A 90 1.00 28.86 -0.32
N THR A 91 1.94 28.80 -1.28
CA THR A 91 3.27 29.40 -1.15
C THR A 91 3.77 29.88 -2.52
N PRO A 92 4.58 30.93 -2.58
CA PRO A 92 5.30 31.25 -3.81
C PRO A 92 6.22 30.06 -4.16
N VAL A 93 6.24 29.70 -5.44
CA VAL A 93 7.04 28.58 -5.98
C VAL A 93 8.12 29.08 -6.96
N GLN A 94 8.41 30.37 -6.91
CA GLN A 94 9.47 31.04 -7.66
C GLN A 94 9.84 32.37 -6.99
N GLY A 95 11.04 32.88 -7.29
CA GLY A 95 11.57 34.12 -6.71
C GLY A 95 12.34 33.88 -5.40
N PRO A 96 13.01 34.95 -4.89
CA PRO A 96 14.01 34.85 -3.84
C PRO A 96 13.47 34.43 -2.47
N THR A 97 12.18 34.56 -2.21
CA THR A 97 11.53 34.17 -0.95
C THR A 97 10.86 32.79 -1.01
N ALA A 98 10.91 32.14 -2.17
CA ALA A 98 10.19 30.89 -2.39
C ALA A 98 10.75 29.73 -1.55
N ALA A 99 12.06 29.53 -1.55
CA ALA A 99 12.67 28.38 -0.85
C ALA A 99 12.34 28.34 0.65
N PRO A 100 12.54 29.39 1.46
CA PRO A 100 12.15 29.38 2.86
C PRO A 100 10.62 29.28 3.07
N SER A 101 9.82 29.74 2.12
CA SER A 101 8.36 29.64 2.18
C SER A 101 7.88 28.22 1.88
N ILE A 102 8.48 27.54 0.90
CA ILE A 102 8.22 26.12 0.58
C ILE A 102 8.61 25.26 1.78
N ALA A 103 9.79 25.47 2.37
CA ALA A 103 10.24 24.74 3.55
C ALA A 103 9.23 24.83 4.70
N ARG A 104 8.78 26.04 5.03
CA ARG A 104 7.73 26.27 6.05
C ARG A 104 6.41 25.61 5.69
N ALA A 105 6.02 25.61 4.43
CA ALA A 105 4.79 24.97 3.96
C ALA A 105 4.85 23.44 4.11
N ILE A 106 6.00 22.84 3.82
CA ILE A 106 6.25 21.39 4.04
C ILE A 106 6.14 21.09 5.53
N ASP A 107 6.80 21.84 6.41
CA ASP A 107 6.76 21.64 7.86
C ASP A 107 5.33 21.78 8.42
N LEU A 108 4.59 22.77 7.95
CA LEU A 108 3.20 23.00 8.38
C LEU A 108 2.29 21.81 8.00
N LEU A 109 2.44 21.28 6.78
CA LEU A 109 1.69 20.12 6.35
C LEU A 109 2.13 18.87 7.11
N ALA A 110 3.42 18.65 7.27
CA ALA A 110 4.00 17.50 7.96
C ALA A 110 3.60 17.44 9.45
N ALA A 111 3.33 18.60 10.08
CA ALA A 111 2.79 18.71 11.44
C ALA A 111 1.26 18.57 11.51
N SER A 112 0.57 18.47 10.37
CA SER A 112 -0.88 18.33 10.29
C SER A 112 -1.31 16.86 10.09
N ASP A 113 -2.60 16.62 9.88
CA ASP A 113 -3.21 15.32 9.67
C ASP A 113 -3.12 14.82 8.21
N VAL A 114 -1.98 15.02 7.54
CA VAL A 114 -1.72 14.49 6.19
C VAL A 114 -0.84 13.25 6.25
N ASP A 115 -1.05 12.31 5.35
CA ASP A 115 -0.27 11.06 5.28
C ASP A 115 0.85 11.13 4.23
N VAL A 116 0.79 12.12 3.33
CA VAL A 116 1.79 12.37 2.28
C VAL A 116 1.76 13.85 1.90
N VAL A 117 2.92 14.43 1.61
CA VAL A 117 3.06 15.80 1.12
C VAL A 117 3.49 15.78 -0.34
N VAL A 118 2.83 16.55 -1.18
CA VAL A 118 3.20 16.78 -2.58
C VAL A 118 3.70 18.20 -2.72
N VAL A 119 4.92 18.37 -3.20
CA VAL A 119 5.49 19.66 -3.57
C VAL A 119 5.46 19.74 -5.08
N THR A 120 4.71 20.69 -5.63
CA THR A 120 4.52 20.74 -7.08
C THR A 120 4.53 22.15 -7.63
N ARG A 121 5.04 22.24 -8.87
CA ARG A 121 5.06 23.44 -9.67
C ARG A 121 4.81 23.10 -11.13
N GLY A 122 4.23 24.03 -11.86
CA GLY A 122 4.10 23.94 -13.32
C GLY A 122 5.41 24.18 -14.05
N GLY A 123 5.44 23.96 -15.34
CA GLY A 123 6.58 24.25 -16.20
C GLY A 123 7.05 25.71 -16.08
N GLY A 124 8.31 25.98 -16.39
CA GLY A 124 8.95 27.28 -16.37
C GLY A 124 10.43 27.17 -16.68
N SER A 125 11.15 28.28 -16.64
CA SER A 125 12.58 28.30 -16.89
C SER A 125 13.38 27.65 -15.74
N LEU A 126 14.62 27.27 -16.00
CA LEU A 126 15.57 26.79 -14.98
C LEU A 126 15.72 27.77 -13.81
N GLU A 127 15.68 29.08 -14.10
CA GLU A 127 15.73 30.14 -13.08
C GLU A 127 14.54 30.08 -12.14
N ASP A 128 13.38 29.77 -12.66
CA ASP A 128 12.16 29.61 -11.87
C ASP A 128 12.17 28.36 -10.98
N LEU A 129 12.89 27.32 -11.35
CA LEU A 129 13.05 26.08 -10.57
C LEU A 129 14.13 26.20 -9.50
N TRP A 130 14.90 27.30 -9.49
CA TRP A 130 16.09 27.43 -8.65
C TRP A 130 15.79 27.29 -7.17
N CYS A 131 14.64 27.79 -6.69
CA CYS A 131 14.24 27.68 -5.29
C CYS A 131 14.13 26.24 -4.77
N PHE A 132 13.94 25.25 -5.67
CA PHE A 132 13.92 23.84 -5.32
C PHE A 132 15.31 23.19 -5.27
N ASN A 133 16.35 23.97 -5.63
CA ASN A 133 17.76 23.60 -5.51
C ASN A 133 18.41 24.17 -4.25
N GLU A 134 17.65 24.83 -3.40
CA GLU A 134 18.18 25.45 -2.20
C GLU A 134 18.08 24.50 -0.97
N ARG A 135 19.10 24.59 -0.10
CA ARG A 135 19.23 23.80 1.13
C ARG A 135 17.96 23.78 2.00
N PRO A 136 17.26 24.90 2.27
CA PRO A 136 16.08 24.91 3.15
C PRO A 136 14.97 23.95 2.68
N VAL A 137 14.78 23.82 1.36
CA VAL A 137 13.77 22.90 0.80
C VAL A 137 14.21 21.44 0.98
N ALA A 138 15.46 21.12 0.66
CA ALA A 138 16.03 19.80 0.85
C ALA A 138 15.95 19.35 2.33
N GLU A 139 16.30 20.24 3.26
CA GLU A 139 16.20 19.99 4.70
C GLU A 139 14.76 19.72 5.15
N ALA A 140 13.79 20.52 4.68
CA ALA A 140 12.38 20.33 5.02
C ALA A 140 11.85 18.99 4.51
N ILE A 141 12.21 18.59 3.29
CA ILE A 141 11.86 17.27 2.73
C ILE A 141 12.51 16.16 3.56
N HIS A 142 13.80 16.26 3.84
CA HIS A 142 14.54 15.22 4.56
C HIS A 142 14.01 15.03 5.98
N ARG A 143 13.72 16.09 6.75
CA ARG A 143 13.22 15.99 8.14
C ARG A 143 11.75 15.68 8.24
N SER A 144 10.97 15.75 7.14
CA SER A 144 9.54 15.47 7.16
C SER A 144 9.25 14.08 7.74
N PRO A 145 8.34 13.94 8.73
CA PRO A 145 7.92 12.65 9.27
C PRO A 145 7.04 11.85 8.30
N VAL A 146 6.39 12.52 7.35
CA VAL A 146 5.56 11.89 6.32
C VAL A 146 6.29 11.87 4.97
N PRO A 147 6.00 10.90 4.08
CA PRO A 147 6.60 10.85 2.76
C PRO A 147 6.33 12.13 1.96
N VAL A 148 7.32 12.55 1.17
CA VAL A 148 7.23 13.70 0.30
C VAL A 148 7.38 13.27 -1.16
N VAL A 149 6.46 13.72 -1.99
CA VAL A 149 6.50 13.54 -3.45
C VAL A 149 6.86 14.88 -4.08
N SER A 150 7.92 14.91 -4.89
CA SER A 150 8.29 16.05 -5.70
C SER A 150 7.67 15.91 -7.10
N GLY A 151 6.92 16.93 -7.52
CA GLY A 151 6.35 17.05 -8.86
C GLY A 151 6.75 18.40 -9.47
N VAL A 152 8.04 18.70 -9.43
CA VAL A 152 8.61 20.03 -9.76
C VAL A 152 9.32 20.01 -11.12
N GLY A 153 10.19 19.04 -11.36
CA GLY A 153 11.03 18.96 -12.56
C GLY A 153 10.37 18.18 -13.69
N HIS A 154 10.66 18.58 -14.95
CA HIS A 154 10.43 17.72 -16.11
C HIS A 154 11.51 16.61 -16.18
N GLU A 155 11.37 15.68 -17.11
CA GLU A 155 12.32 14.56 -17.27
C GLU A 155 13.79 14.99 -17.32
N THR A 156 14.06 16.14 -17.95
CA THR A 156 15.42 16.67 -18.17
C THR A 156 15.98 17.48 -16.98
N ASP A 157 15.11 18.05 -16.11
CA ASP A 157 15.49 19.03 -15.10
C ASP A 157 15.31 18.47 -13.70
N THR A 158 16.31 17.73 -13.21
CA THR A 158 16.28 17.17 -11.86
C THR A 158 16.71 18.22 -10.84
N THR A 159 15.84 18.58 -9.92
CA THR A 159 16.14 19.48 -8.81
C THR A 159 16.68 18.75 -7.57
N LEU A 160 17.26 19.49 -6.63
CA LEU A 160 17.67 18.95 -5.34
C LEU A 160 16.46 18.38 -4.55
N ALA A 161 15.31 19.04 -4.65
CA ALA A 161 14.07 18.57 -4.07
C ALA A 161 13.67 17.19 -4.61
N ASP A 162 13.88 16.91 -5.90
CA ASP A 162 13.59 15.62 -6.52
C ASP A 162 14.53 14.51 -6.00
N LEU A 163 15.79 14.85 -5.73
CA LEU A 163 16.79 13.90 -5.24
C LEU A 163 16.56 13.49 -3.78
N VAL A 164 16.02 14.41 -2.97
CA VAL A 164 15.79 14.18 -1.53
C VAL A 164 14.37 13.65 -1.26
N ALA A 165 13.44 13.82 -2.21
CA ALA A 165 12.07 13.34 -2.07
C ALA A 165 11.99 11.81 -2.02
N ASP A 166 10.99 11.29 -1.33
CA ASP A 166 10.73 9.85 -1.27
C ASP A 166 10.23 9.28 -2.62
N HIS A 167 9.62 10.14 -3.42
CA HIS A 167 9.20 9.80 -4.78
C HIS A 167 9.29 11.02 -5.69
N ARG A 168 9.80 10.81 -6.88
CA ARG A 168 9.84 11.82 -7.95
C ARG A 168 8.71 11.58 -8.94
N ALA A 169 7.86 12.58 -9.12
CA ALA A 169 6.88 12.66 -10.19
C ALA A 169 7.37 13.67 -11.23
N HIS A 170 7.08 13.41 -12.50
CA HIS A 170 7.56 14.26 -13.60
C HIS A 170 6.66 15.46 -13.89
N THR A 171 5.43 15.43 -13.40
CA THR A 171 4.43 16.48 -13.61
C THR A 171 3.48 16.58 -12.41
N PRO A 172 2.74 17.71 -12.25
CA PRO A 172 1.67 17.80 -11.26
C PRO A 172 0.57 16.74 -11.42
N THR A 173 0.30 16.35 -12.66
CA THR A 173 -0.63 15.27 -13.00
C THR A 173 -0.12 13.92 -12.50
N ASP A 174 1.14 13.60 -12.77
CA ASP A 174 1.80 12.39 -12.31
C ASP A 174 1.87 12.33 -10.78
N ALA A 175 2.23 13.45 -10.13
CA ALA A 175 2.19 13.54 -8.68
C ALA A 175 0.80 13.24 -8.10
N ALA A 176 -0.26 13.75 -8.73
CA ALA A 176 -1.63 13.44 -8.32
C ALA A 176 -1.99 11.96 -8.54
N GLN A 177 -1.56 11.37 -9.66
CA GLN A 177 -1.78 9.95 -9.95
C GLN A 177 -1.08 9.03 -8.95
N THR A 178 0.10 9.43 -8.53
CA THR A 178 0.92 8.68 -7.57
C THR A 178 0.28 8.64 -6.18
N VAL A 179 -0.29 9.76 -5.69
CA VAL A 179 -0.78 9.84 -4.31
C VAL A 179 -2.30 9.65 -4.17
N ILE A 180 -3.07 9.81 -5.24
CA ILE A 180 -4.53 9.66 -5.20
C ILE A 180 -4.92 8.32 -5.83
N PRO A 181 -5.46 7.38 -5.05
CA PRO A 181 -5.91 6.09 -5.57
C PRO A 181 -6.98 6.23 -6.65
N ASP A 182 -7.06 5.29 -7.55
CA ASP A 182 -8.19 5.21 -8.48
C ASP A 182 -9.39 4.58 -7.78
N ARG A 183 -10.50 5.34 -7.72
CA ARG A 183 -11.72 4.87 -7.06
C ARG A 183 -12.33 3.67 -7.77
N ALA A 184 -12.33 3.68 -9.10
CA ALA A 184 -12.92 2.58 -9.87
C ALA A 184 -12.18 1.26 -9.62
N GLU A 185 -10.84 1.29 -9.67
CA GLU A 185 -10.02 0.11 -9.35
C GLU A 185 -10.25 -0.40 -7.92
N ARG A 186 -10.45 0.51 -6.96
CA ARG A 186 -10.70 0.12 -5.57
C ARG A 186 -12.06 -0.52 -5.39
N VAL A 187 -13.10 0.04 -6.02
CA VAL A 187 -14.46 -0.53 -6.00
C VAL A 187 -14.45 -1.92 -6.64
N GLU A 188 -13.88 -2.06 -7.84
CA GLU A 188 -13.75 -3.36 -8.51
C GLU A 188 -13.02 -4.39 -7.66
N ARG A 189 -11.95 -3.99 -6.97
CA ARG A 189 -11.23 -4.88 -6.06
C ARG A 189 -12.10 -5.34 -4.89
N VAL A 190 -12.89 -4.43 -4.30
CA VAL A 190 -13.81 -4.77 -3.20
C VAL A 190 -14.89 -5.71 -3.68
N GLU A 191 -15.52 -5.44 -4.83
CA GLU A 191 -16.55 -6.29 -5.43
C GLU A 191 -16.01 -7.70 -5.74
N ARG A 192 -14.81 -7.78 -6.29
CA ARG A 192 -14.14 -9.06 -6.55
C ARG A 192 -13.87 -9.85 -5.26
N LEU A 193 -13.39 -9.18 -4.19
CA LEU A 193 -13.16 -9.81 -2.89
C LEU A 193 -14.48 -10.24 -2.23
N ALA A 194 -15.53 -9.45 -2.33
CA ALA A 194 -16.87 -9.82 -1.88
C ALA A 194 -17.36 -11.10 -2.58
N GLY A 195 -17.25 -11.17 -3.91
CA GLY A 195 -17.61 -12.35 -4.68
C GLY A 195 -16.77 -13.61 -4.35
N TYR A 196 -15.51 -13.45 -3.95
CA TYR A 196 -14.71 -14.57 -3.42
C TYR A 196 -15.22 -15.04 -2.06
N LEU A 197 -15.55 -14.10 -1.19
CA LEU A 197 -16.08 -14.40 0.15
C LEU A 197 -17.42 -15.12 0.07
N ASP A 198 -18.33 -14.64 -0.77
CA ASP A 198 -19.65 -15.25 -0.96
C ASP A 198 -19.50 -16.70 -1.42
N ARG A 199 -18.70 -16.98 -2.45
CA ARG A 199 -18.44 -18.35 -2.91
C ARG A 199 -17.82 -19.23 -1.83
N ALA A 200 -16.83 -18.73 -1.10
CA ALA A 200 -16.21 -19.48 -0.02
C ALA A 200 -17.20 -19.80 1.11
N MET A 201 -18.10 -18.88 1.41
CA MET A 201 -19.18 -19.11 2.39
C MET A 201 -20.21 -20.12 1.90
N GLU A 202 -20.63 -20.05 0.64
CA GLU A 202 -21.53 -21.03 0.02
C GLU A 202 -20.92 -22.43 0.05
N GLU A 203 -19.67 -22.59 -0.34
CA GLU A 203 -18.94 -23.85 -0.31
C GLU A 203 -18.82 -24.40 1.14
N LEU A 204 -18.51 -23.55 2.10
CA LEU A 204 -18.42 -23.94 3.50
C LEU A 204 -19.77 -24.41 4.04
N VAL A 205 -20.84 -23.65 3.75
CA VAL A 205 -22.22 -24.02 4.16
C VAL A 205 -22.61 -25.33 3.51
N ALA A 206 -22.43 -25.49 2.20
CA ALA A 206 -22.75 -26.72 1.49
C ALA A 206 -21.97 -27.93 2.07
N TYR A 207 -20.67 -27.77 2.31
CA TYR A 207 -19.85 -28.79 2.97
C TYR A 207 -20.36 -29.19 4.36
N ARG A 208 -20.71 -28.18 5.19
CA ARG A 208 -21.24 -28.41 6.54
C ARG A 208 -22.61 -29.07 6.52
N THR A 209 -23.48 -28.62 5.61
CA THR A 209 -24.81 -29.23 5.40
C THR A 209 -24.70 -30.67 4.96
N GLY A 210 -23.88 -30.94 3.95
CA GLY A 210 -23.65 -32.32 3.50
C GLY A 210 -23.07 -33.22 4.59
N ARG A 211 -22.18 -32.73 5.43
CA ARG A 211 -21.70 -33.49 6.60
C ARG A 211 -22.80 -33.77 7.62
N LEU A 212 -23.67 -32.80 7.88
CA LEU A 212 -24.80 -32.92 8.79
C LEU A 212 -25.80 -33.97 8.24
N GLU A 213 -26.15 -33.88 6.96
CA GLU A 213 -27.03 -34.82 6.30
C GLU A 213 -26.45 -36.24 6.31
N ALA A 214 -25.14 -36.37 6.01
CA ALA A 214 -24.46 -37.69 6.08
C ALA A 214 -24.47 -38.26 7.51
N ALA A 215 -24.26 -37.41 8.52
CA ALA A 215 -24.33 -37.83 9.91
C ALA A 215 -25.76 -38.19 10.32
N ALA A 216 -26.76 -37.43 9.90
CA ALA A 216 -28.18 -37.71 10.17
C ALA A 216 -28.65 -39.01 9.48
N ALA A 217 -28.16 -39.30 8.25
CA ALA A 217 -28.44 -40.52 7.52
C ALA A 217 -27.66 -41.74 8.04
N ALA A 218 -26.67 -41.53 8.92
CA ALA A 218 -25.93 -42.62 9.50
C ALA A 218 -26.89 -43.57 10.26
N ARG A 219 -26.82 -44.86 9.99
CA ARG A 219 -27.73 -45.87 10.51
C ARG A 219 -27.92 -45.83 12.05
N VAL A 220 -26.85 -45.39 12.75
CA VAL A 220 -26.87 -45.25 14.22
C VAL A 220 -27.80 -44.12 14.70
N LEU A 221 -27.94 -43.03 13.93
CA LEU A 221 -28.82 -41.90 14.27
C LEU A 221 -30.21 -42.04 13.66
N ALA A 222 -30.32 -42.66 12.47
CA ALA A 222 -31.61 -42.94 11.81
C ALA A 222 -32.43 -44.01 12.54
N ASP A 223 -31.76 -45.05 13.08
CA ASP A 223 -32.39 -46.13 13.87
C ASP A 223 -31.43 -46.59 14.97
N PRO A 224 -31.39 -45.91 16.11
CA PRO A 224 -30.53 -46.28 17.23
C PRO A 224 -30.91 -47.64 17.84
N THR A 225 -32.11 -48.18 17.52
CA THR A 225 -32.60 -49.44 18.10
C THR A 225 -31.90 -50.66 17.51
N TRP A 226 -31.25 -50.57 16.32
CA TRP A 226 -30.56 -51.73 15.72
C TRP A 226 -29.38 -52.21 16.58
N ILE A 227 -28.65 -51.30 17.27
CA ILE A 227 -27.58 -51.67 18.21
C ILE A 227 -28.17 -52.42 19.41
N LEU A 228 -29.31 -51.96 19.90
CA LEU A 228 -30.02 -52.60 21.00
C LEU A 228 -30.62 -53.92 20.55
N GLY A 229 -31.17 -53.98 19.32
CA GLY A 229 -31.71 -55.18 18.71
C GLY A 229 -30.68 -56.30 18.59
N ASP A 230 -29.48 -56.04 18.10
CA ASP A 230 -28.40 -57.02 18.01
C ASP A 230 -27.99 -57.56 19.40
N ARG A 231 -27.89 -56.65 20.38
CA ARG A 231 -27.59 -57.07 21.77
C ARG A 231 -28.71 -57.85 22.42
N ALA A 232 -29.96 -57.44 22.20
CA ALA A 232 -31.13 -58.16 22.68
C ALA A 232 -31.20 -59.61 22.09
N GLN A 233 -30.96 -59.73 20.79
CA GLN A 233 -30.94 -61.03 20.10
C GLN A 233 -29.83 -61.95 20.65
N ARG A 234 -28.63 -61.37 20.87
CA ARG A 234 -27.53 -62.17 21.49
C ARG A 234 -27.87 -62.62 22.91
N LEU A 235 -28.50 -61.70 23.72
CA LEU A 235 -28.93 -62.05 25.05
C LEU A 235 -29.99 -63.21 25.01
N GLU A 236 -30.99 -63.11 24.16
CA GLU A 236 -32.00 -64.07 23.98
C GLU A 236 -31.42 -65.47 23.57
N GLN A 237 -30.48 -65.49 22.59
CA GLN A 237 -29.78 -66.73 22.22
C GLN A 237 -28.96 -67.32 23.37
N ALA A 238 -28.30 -66.47 24.15
CA ALA A 238 -27.55 -66.91 25.34
C ALA A 238 -28.50 -67.49 26.40
N ALA A 239 -29.62 -66.84 26.66
CA ALA A 239 -30.65 -67.32 27.57
C ALA A 239 -31.25 -68.68 27.13
N ARG A 240 -31.59 -68.84 25.84
CA ARG A 240 -32.05 -70.09 25.25
C ARG A 240 -31.02 -71.22 25.42
N ARG A 241 -29.72 -70.94 25.14
CA ARG A 241 -28.63 -71.95 25.30
C ARG A 241 -28.47 -72.33 26.75
N ALA A 242 -28.50 -71.38 27.69
CA ALA A 242 -28.42 -71.62 29.12
C ALA A 242 -29.61 -72.53 29.58
N GLY A 243 -30.84 -72.17 29.17
CA GLY A 243 -32.03 -72.94 29.50
C GLY A 243 -31.96 -74.39 28.98
N LEU A 244 -31.49 -74.58 27.73
CA LEU A 244 -31.28 -75.94 27.19
C LEU A 244 -30.19 -76.68 27.95
N SER A 245 -29.12 -76.09 28.32
CA SER A 245 -28.04 -76.71 29.11
C SER A 245 -28.51 -77.12 30.49
N VAL A 246 -29.29 -76.28 31.19
CA VAL A 246 -29.86 -76.59 32.48
C VAL A 246 -30.84 -77.82 32.36
N ARG A 247 -31.74 -77.75 31.38
CA ARG A 247 -32.68 -78.91 31.15
C ARG A 247 -31.92 -80.18 30.89
N ARG A 248 -30.86 -80.17 30.08
CA ARG A 248 -30.04 -81.39 29.80
C ARG A 248 -29.37 -81.88 31.10
N ARG A 249 -28.86 -81.00 31.92
CA ARG A 249 -28.24 -81.36 33.20
C ARG A 249 -29.25 -81.98 34.17
N VAL A 250 -30.43 -81.36 34.26
CA VAL A 250 -31.51 -81.89 35.09
C VAL A 250 -31.96 -83.28 34.59
N ALA A 251 -32.16 -83.41 33.31
CA ALA A 251 -32.52 -84.69 32.71
C ALA A 251 -31.45 -85.83 32.93
N ALA A 252 -30.17 -85.42 32.77
CA ALA A 252 -29.06 -86.32 33.07
C ALA A 252 -29.00 -86.76 34.56
N ALA A 253 -29.21 -85.82 35.44
CA ALA A 253 -29.25 -86.08 36.88
C ALA A 253 -30.43 -86.92 37.28
N ALA A 254 -31.62 -86.69 36.67
CA ALA A 254 -32.81 -87.51 36.90
C ALA A 254 -32.60 -88.94 36.36
N ALA A 255 -32.01 -89.09 35.19
CA ALA A 255 -31.67 -90.42 34.64
C ALA A 255 -30.63 -91.17 35.49
N GLY A 256 -29.65 -90.44 36.04
CA GLY A 256 -28.66 -90.97 36.96
C GLY A 256 -29.31 -91.47 38.29
N LEU A 257 -30.25 -90.70 38.84
CA LEU A 257 -31.01 -91.09 40.02
C LEU A 257 -31.87 -92.34 39.78
N ALA A 258 -32.61 -92.41 38.66
CA ALA A 258 -33.40 -93.53 38.29
C ALA A 258 -32.56 -94.83 38.04
N ALA A 259 -31.35 -94.69 37.46
CA ALA A 259 -30.42 -95.82 37.29
C ALA A 259 -29.82 -96.30 38.60
N THR A 260 -29.74 -95.39 39.62
CA THR A 260 -29.27 -95.78 40.97
C THR A 260 -30.37 -96.49 41.75
N GLU A 261 -31.63 -96.03 41.68
CA GLU A 261 -32.80 -96.69 42.25
C GLU A 261 -33.07 -98.12 41.68
N ALA A 262 -32.79 -98.32 40.35
CA ALA A 262 -32.92 -99.58 39.73
C ALA A 262 -31.82 -100.61 40.05
N ARG A 263 -30.77 -100.17 40.80
CA ARG A 263 -29.67 -101.09 41.26
C ARG A 263 -29.73 -101.42 42.72
N LEU A 264 -30.67 -100.81 43.49
CA LEU A 264 -31.06 -101.23 44.83
C LEU A 264 -32.22 -102.23 44.81
#